data_dd2a797a9bbce3318cdcf11d151176bc
#
_entry.id   dd2a797a9bbce3318cdcf11d151176bc
#
_cell.length_a   1.000
_cell.length_b   1.000
_cell.length_c   1.000
_cell.angle_alpha   90.00
_cell.angle_beta   90.00
_cell.angle_gamma   90.00
#
_symmetry.space_group_name_H-M   'P 1'
#
loop_
_entity.id
_entity.type
_entity.pdbx_description
1 polymer ?
#
loop_
_entity_poly.entity_id
_entity_poly.type
_entity_poly.pdbx_seq_one_letter_code
_entity_poly.pdbx_strand_id
1 'polypeptide(L)'
;MEDTKLEKLARLSGKATSKALDALGKHGFDIRGKLSAPISRVPRRVSAKNARPKGDPTSIYNWRRLDDRITTSGQPTEPQLPDIHALGVRHIINLGLHSHEKALPNEAASVSRLGMTYLHIPVDFQNPTEQDFTRFCSAMEQLKEVRVHVHCIANYRVSAFLCRYRRHVLGTNEEQARADMEDVWHPEGVWATFVGR
;
A
#
# COMPACT_ATOMS: atom_id res chain seq x y z
N MET A 1 5.81 -21.25 -36.82
CA MET A 1 5.20 -21.16 -35.49
C MET A 1 5.97 -20.07 -34.77
N GLU A 2 5.39 -18.87 -34.73
CA GLU A 2 6.04 -17.69 -34.16
C GLU A 2 5.76 -17.65 -32.66
N ASP A 3 6.84 -17.63 -31.88
CA ASP A 3 6.76 -17.40 -30.41
C ASP A 3 6.10 -16.05 -30.15
N THR A 4 5.04 -16.05 -29.38
CA THR A 4 4.27 -14.85 -29.10
C THR A 4 5.09 -13.85 -28.28
N LYS A 5 4.90 -12.57 -28.55
CA LYS A 5 5.56 -11.42 -27.92
C LYS A 5 5.52 -11.45 -26.36
N LEU A 6 4.57 -12.19 -25.81
CA LEU A 6 4.38 -12.40 -24.36
C LEU A 6 5.40 -13.37 -23.74
N GLU A 7 5.80 -14.44 -24.45
CA GLU A 7 6.82 -15.36 -23.95
C GLU A 7 8.22 -14.73 -23.94
N LYS A 8 8.49 -13.83 -24.88
CA LYS A 8 9.73 -13.03 -24.89
C LYS A 8 9.82 -12.06 -23.72
N LEU A 9 8.70 -11.48 -23.29
CA LEU A 9 8.64 -10.58 -22.13
C LEU A 9 8.81 -11.33 -20.81
N ALA A 10 8.27 -12.55 -20.69
CA ALA A 10 8.44 -13.38 -19.50
C ALA A 10 9.89 -13.85 -19.29
N ARG A 11 10.62 -14.13 -20.36
CA ARG A 11 12.06 -14.50 -20.29
C ARG A 11 12.98 -13.31 -20.00
N LEU A 12 12.53 -12.08 -20.27
CA LEU A 12 13.28 -10.86 -19.96
C LEU A 12 13.06 -10.39 -18.51
N SER A 13 11.92 -10.73 -17.88
CA SER A 13 11.63 -10.33 -16.52
C SER A 13 12.50 -11.05 -15.46
N GLY A 14 12.89 -12.29 -15.71
CA GLY A 14 13.75 -13.08 -14.81
C GLY A 14 15.23 -12.64 -14.78
N LYS A 15 15.70 -11.88 -15.78
CA LYS A 15 17.06 -11.35 -15.83
C LYS A 15 17.15 -9.84 -15.58
N ALA A 16 16.02 -9.14 -15.65
CA ALA A 16 15.96 -7.69 -15.43
C ALA A 16 15.92 -7.29 -13.96
N THR A 17 15.49 -8.17 -13.06
CA THR A 17 15.37 -7.87 -11.63
C THR A 17 16.73 -7.69 -10.94
N SER A 18 17.76 -8.41 -11.34
CA SER A 18 19.11 -8.26 -10.80
C SER A 18 19.79 -6.98 -11.29
N LYS A 19 19.63 -6.66 -12.59
CA LYS A 19 20.29 -5.49 -13.20
C LYS A 19 19.60 -4.16 -12.90
N ALA A 20 18.28 -4.18 -12.63
CA ALA A 20 17.53 -3.01 -12.22
C ALA A 20 17.80 -2.63 -10.74
N LEU A 21 18.07 -3.61 -9.89
CA LEU A 21 18.49 -3.38 -8.50
C LEU A 21 19.92 -2.80 -8.43
N ASP A 22 20.83 -3.20 -9.33
CA ASP A 22 22.18 -2.64 -9.41
C ASP A 22 22.22 -1.22 -9.99
N ALA A 23 21.25 -0.85 -10.83
CA ALA A 23 21.18 0.50 -11.40
C ALA A 23 20.62 1.54 -10.40
N LEU A 24 19.79 1.13 -9.44
CA LEU A 24 19.27 1.98 -8.37
C LEU A 24 20.33 2.28 -7.27
N GLY A 25 21.39 1.47 -7.19
CA GLY A 25 22.51 1.68 -6.27
C GLY A 25 23.48 2.79 -6.68
N LYS A 26 23.36 3.35 -7.89
CA LYS A 26 24.30 4.37 -8.41
C LYS A 26 23.86 5.82 -8.23
N HIS A 27 22.68 6.08 -7.74
CA HIS A 27 22.22 7.43 -7.39
C HIS A 27 21.97 7.53 -5.88
N GLY A 28 23.06 7.59 -5.11
CA GLY A 28 23.22 8.32 -3.85
C GLY A 28 22.11 8.23 -2.79
N PHE A 29 21.34 7.13 -2.71
CA PHE A 29 20.49 6.88 -1.55
C PHE A 29 21.07 5.67 -0.79
N ASP A 30 22.03 5.95 0.09
CA ASP A 30 22.66 4.96 0.97
C ASP A 30 21.64 4.54 2.05
N ILE A 31 20.87 3.48 1.77
CA ILE A 31 19.99 2.85 2.74
C ILE A 31 20.76 1.98 3.75
N ARG A 32 22.06 1.78 3.58
CA ARG A 32 22.87 0.94 4.49
C ARG A 32 23.46 1.72 5.67
N GLY A 33 23.51 3.04 5.62
CA GLY A 33 24.18 3.90 6.60
C GLY A 33 23.40 4.17 7.90
N LYS A 34 22.13 3.77 8.02
CA LYS A 34 21.30 4.04 9.22
C LYS A 34 20.75 2.81 9.95
N LEU A 35 21.23 1.62 9.63
CA LEU A 35 20.83 0.37 10.32
C LEU A 35 21.93 -0.22 11.22
N SER A 36 22.91 0.57 11.60
CA SER A 36 23.96 0.16 12.57
C SER A 36 23.72 0.74 13.97
N ALA A 37 22.46 0.81 14.41
CA ALA A 37 22.18 0.82 15.84
C ALA A 37 22.03 -0.64 16.29
N PRO A 38 22.68 -1.07 17.38
CA PRO A 38 22.56 -2.43 17.86
C PRO A 38 21.08 -2.69 18.18
N ILE A 39 20.54 -3.76 17.61
CA ILE A 39 19.21 -4.27 17.96
C ILE A 39 19.28 -4.65 19.44
N SER A 40 18.94 -3.71 20.32
CA SER A 40 18.70 -4.03 21.71
C SER A 40 17.55 -5.04 21.74
N ARG A 41 17.81 -6.19 22.37
CA ARG A 41 16.89 -7.30 22.56
C ARG A 41 15.47 -6.82 22.74
N VAL A 42 14.64 -7.03 21.71
CA VAL A 42 13.19 -6.95 21.86
C VAL A 42 12.79 -7.95 22.93
N PRO A 43 12.14 -7.56 24.02
CA PRO A 43 11.70 -8.51 25.03
C PRO A 43 10.71 -9.47 24.41
N ARG A 44 11.07 -10.74 24.44
CA ARG A 44 10.27 -11.85 23.96
C ARG A 44 9.10 -12.05 24.91
N ARG A 45 7.89 -12.03 24.39
CA ARG A 45 6.61 -12.41 25.02
C ARG A 45 5.99 -11.38 26.00
N VAL A 46 5.09 -10.57 25.43
CA VAL A 46 3.82 -10.36 26.12
C VAL A 46 2.80 -11.27 25.43
N SER A 47 2.36 -12.29 26.15
CA SER A 47 1.23 -13.13 25.78
C SER A 47 0.01 -12.23 25.66
N ALA A 48 -0.37 -11.87 24.45
CA ALA A 48 -1.65 -11.22 24.18
C ALA A 48 -2.74 -12.25 24.41
N LYS A 49 -3.20 -12.38 25.66
CA LYS A 49 -4.46 -13.05 25.99
C LYS A 49 -5.54 -12.42 25.11
N ASN A 50 -6.08 -13.18 24.19
CA ASN A 50 -7.42 -13.13 23.59
C ASN A 50 -8.20 -11.81 23.73
N ALA A 51 -7.67 -10.69 23.26
CA ALA A 51 -8.48 -9.55 22.94
C ALA A 51 -9.19 -9.92 21.62
N ARG A 52 -10.54 -10.05 21.66
CA ARG A 52 -11.34 -10.12 20.45
C ARG A 52 -10.91 -8.98 19.55
N PRO A 53 -10.66 -9.24 18.25
CA PRO A 53 -10.31 -8.14 17.35
C PRO A 53 -11.40 -7.08 17.48
N LYS A 54 -10.99 -5.85 17.78
CA LYS A 54 -11.87 -4.70 17.78
C LYS A 54 -12.55 -4.67 16.42
N GLY A 55 -13.86 -4.49 16.36
CA GLY A 55 -14.58 -4.42 15.07
C GLY A 55 -13.95 -3.36 14.17
N ASP A 56 -14.17 -3.48 12.89
CA ASP A 56 -13.67 -2.52 11.90
C ASP A 56 -14.14 -1.09 12.21
N PRO A 57 -13.27 -0.07 12.09
CA PRO A 57 -13.62 1.33 12.33
C PRO A 57 -14.39 1.92 11.15
N THR A 58 -15.62 1.43 10.94
CA THR A 58 -16.48 1.81 9.80
C THR A 58 -16.89 3.29 9.78
N SER A 59 -16.58 4.04 10.85
CA SER A 59 -16.70 5.50 10.88
C SER A 59 -15.65 6.21 10.00
N ILE A 60 -14.57 5.52 9.62
CA ILE A 60 -13.60 6.07 8.67
C ILE A 60 -14.20 6.00 7.26
N TYR A 61 -14.14 7.11 6.54
CA TYR A 61 -14.76 7.25 5.24
C TYR A 61 -14.28 6.18 4.25
N ASN A 62 -15.21 5.50 3.60
CA ASN A 62 -14.96 4.42 2.64
C ASN A 62 -14.02 3.33 3.19
N TRP A 63 -14.18 2.96 4.46
CA TRP A 63 -13.45 1.85 5.05
C TRP A 63 -13.74 0.53 4.33
N ARG A 64 -12.69 -0.24 4.05
CA ARG A 64 -12.77 -1.62 3.55
C ARG A 64 -11.73 -2.49 4.21
N ARG A 65 -12.10 -3.72 4.47
CA ARG A 65 -11.18 -4.82 4.79
C ARG A 65 -11.14 -5.75 3.59
N LEU A 66 -9.98 -5.91 2.96
CA LEU A 66 -9.83 -6.82 1.81
C LEU A 66 -9.47 -8.24 2.26
N ASP A 67 -8.68 -8.36 3.32
CA ASP A 67 -8.30 -9.62 3.95
C ASP A 67 -7.81 -9.35 5.39
N ASP A 68 -7.23 -10.39 6.05
CA ASP A 68 -6.70 -10.26 7.42
C ASP A 68 -5.50 -9.32 7.53
N ARG A 69 -4.86 -8.99 6.41
CA ARG A 69 -3.63 -8.21 6.34
C ARG A 69 -3.85 -6.81 5.79
N ILE A 70 -4.75 -6.62 4.83
CA ILE A 70 -4.93 -5.37 4.10
C ILE A 70 -6.26 -4.72 4.46
N THR A 71 -6.18 -3.52 5.01
CA THR A 71 -7.33 -2.62 5.21
C THR A 71 -7.12 -1.32 4.45
N THR A 72 -8.21 -0.69 4.02
CA THR A 72 -8.15 0.54 3.23
C THR A 72 -9.21 1.55 3.65
N SER A 73 -8.98 2.83 3.38
CA SER A 73 -9.97 3.88 3.62
C SER A 73 -9.70 5.17 2.83
N GLY A 74 -10.61 6.11 2.94
CA GLY A 74 -10.30 7.53 2.75
C GLY A 74 -9.39 8.06 3.86
N GLN A 75 -9.16 9.38 3.90
CA GLN A 75 -8.28 9.99 4.89
C GLN A 75 -8.83 9.77 6.31
N PRO A 76 -8.11 9.04 7.18
CA PRO A 76 -8.47 8.97 8.59
C PRO A 76 -8.24 10.32 9.27
N THR A 77 -9.05 10.65 10.23
CA THR A 77 -8.77 11.75 11.15
C THR A 77 -7.71 11.32 12.18
N GLU A 78 -7.04 12.27 12.81
CA GLU A 78 -6.04 11.95 13.84
C GLU A 78 -6.62 11.11 15.00
N PRO A 79 -7.84 11.39 15.53
CA PRO A 79 -8.47 10.53 16.55
C PRO A 79 -8.81 9.11 16.08
N GLN A 80 -8.89 8.84 14.78
CA GLN A 80 -9.19 7.51 14.23
C GLN A 80 -7.93 6.63 14.03
N LEU A 81 -6.73 7.21 14.03
CA LEU A 81 -5.49 6.44 13.88
C LEU A 81 -5.29 5.37 14.97
N PRO A 82 -5.62 5.62 16.26
CA PRO A 82 -5.58 4.58 17.28
C PRO A 82 -6.48 3.38 17.01
N ASP A 83 -7.62 3.55 16.35
CA ASP A 83 -8.51 2.43 16.00
C ASP A 83 -7.88 1.54 14.93
N ILE A 84 -7.22 2.14 13.93
CA ILE A 84 -6.43 1.40 12.93
C ILE A 84 -5.30 0.62 13.62
N HIS A 85 -4.55 1.26 14.52
CA HIS A 85 -3.50 0.60 15.29
C HIS A 85 -4.02 -0.58 16.12
N ALA A 86 -5.21 -0.46 16.72
CA ALA A 86 -5.84 -1.49 17.53
C ALA A 86 -6.21 -2.76 16.75
N LEU A 87 -6.32 -2.69 15.41
CA LEU A 87 -6.47 -3.85 14.53
C LEU A 87 -5.16 -4.64 14.33
N GLY A 88 -4.07 -4.19 14.94
CA GLY A 88 -2.74 -4.78 14.77
C GLY A 88 -1.97 -4.26 13.57
N VAL A 89 -2.47 -3.23 12.88
CA VAL A 89 -1.75 -2.52 11.83
C VAL A 89 -0.50 -1.87 12.42
N ARG A 90 0.61 -1.95 11.70
CA ARG A 90 1.89 -1.35 12.09
C ARG A 90 2.49 -0.50 10.97
N HIS A 91 1.89 -0.53 9.79
CA HIS A 91 2.37 0.20 8.62
C HIS A 91 1.19 0.90 7.94
N ILE A 92 1.36 2.19 7.66
CA ILE A 92 0.41 3.01 6.91
C ILE A 92 1.07 3.44 5.60
N ILE A 93 0.36 3.27 4.49
CA ILE A 93 0.73 3.80 3.18
C ILE A 93 -0.32 4.84 2.78
N ASN A 94 0.10 6.07 2.50
CA ASN A 94 -0.76 7.14 2.02
C ASN A 94 -0.48 7.43 0.53
N LEU A 95 -1.51 7.28 -0.32
CA LEU A 95 -1.48 7.63 -1.74
C LEU A 95 -2.07 9.04 -2.01
N GLY A 96 -2.57 9.72 -1.00
CA GLY A 96 -3.10 11.07 -1.11
C GLY A 96 -2.02 12.14 -1.23
N LEU A 97 -2.39 13.30 -1.70
CA LEU A 97 -1.50 14.47 -1.69
C LEU A 97 -1.61 15.21 -0.35
N HIS A 98 -0.49 15.58 0.25
CA HIS A 98 -0.46 16.37 1.49
C HIS A 98 -1.00 17.80 1.29
N SER A 99 -1.08 18.28 0.05
CA SER A 99 -1.68 19.58 -0.28
C SER A 99 -3.20 19.59 -0.27
N HIS A 100 -3.85 18.43 -0.08
CA HIS A 100 -5.30 18.37 -0.04
C HIS A 100 -5.81 18.87 1.32
N GLU A 101 -6.92 19.62 1.33
CA GLU A 101 -7.52 20.23 2.54
C GLU A 101 -7.84 19.25 3.67
N LYS A 102 -8.17 17.98 3.31
CA LYS A 102 -8.46 16.91 4.27
C LYS A 102 -7.23 16.16 4.74
N ALA A 103 -6.05 16.43 4.18
CA ALA A 103 -4.82 15.79 4.62
C ALA A 103 -4.47 16.23 6.04
N LEU A 104 -3.95 15.31 6.85
CA LEU A 104 -3.46 15.67 8.18
C LEU A 104 -2.17 16.51 8.04
N PRO A 105 -2.03 17.61 8.79
CA PRO A 105 -0.87 18.50 8.68
C PRO A 105 0.48 17.81 8.92
N ASN A 106 0.51 16.82 9.80
CA ASN A 106 1.73 16.06 10.11
C ASN A 106 1.39 14.59 10.42
N GLU A 107 0.85 13.90 9.41
CA GLU A 107 0.41 12.52 9.56
C GLU A 107 1.53 11.56 9.96
N ALA A 108 2.73 11.76 9.42
CA ALA A 108 3.89 10.95 9.76
C ALA A 108 4.21 10.98 11.25
N ALA A 109 4.13 12.15 11.89
CA ALA A 109 4.35 12.28 13.32
C ALA A 109 3.21 11.63 14.14
N SER A 110 1.96 11.80 13.71
CA SER A 110 0.80 11.21 14.37
C SER A 110 0.84 9.68 14.33
N VAL A 111 1.19 9.10 13.18
CA VAL A 111 1.38 7.67 12.99
C VAL A 111 2.55 7.13 13.83
N SER A 112 3.68 7.85 13.84
CA SER A 112 4.87 7.46 14.61
C SER A 112 4.64 7.47 16.12
N ARG A 113 3.84 8.41 16.64
CA ARG A 113 3.47 8.45 18.07
C ARG A 113 2.72 7.20 18.52
N LEU A 114 2.05 6.50 17.61
CA LEU A 114 1.37 5.23 17.86
C LEU A 114 2.27 4.00 17.66
N GLY A 115 3.56 4.19 17.36
CA GLY A 115 4.49 3.09 17.09
C GLY A 115 4.27 2.41 15.74
N MET A 116 3.59 3.09 14.81
CA MET A 116 3.44 2.65 13.43
C MET A 116 4.44 3.36 12.51
N THR A 117 4.74 2.74 11.36
CA THR A 117 5.52 3.39 10.30
C THR A 117 4.60 4.02 9.26
N TYR A 118 5.08 5.08 8.63
CA TYR A 118 4.36 5.83 7.61
C TYR A 118 5.15 5.89 6.32
N LEU A 119 4.52 5.52 5.22
CA LEU A 119 5.07 5.64 3.87
C LEU A 119 4.14 6.51 3.02
N HIS A 120 4.67 7.58 2.45
CA HIS A 120 3.96 8.44 1.53
C HIS A 120 4.37 8.18 0.09
N ILE A 121 3.41 7.80 -0.74
CA ILE A 121 3.55 7.65 -2.18
C ILE A 121 2.52 8.59 -2.82
N PRO A 122 2.88 9.88 -3.02
CA PRO A 122 1.93 10.85 -3.58
C PRO A 122 1.57 10.48 -5.01
N VAL A 123 0.27 10.26 -5.26
CA VAL A 123 -0.27 9.97 -6.58
C VAL A 123 -1.15 11.13 -7.03
N ASP A 124 -0.82 11.72 -8.16
CA ASP A 124 -1.69 12.71 -8.78
C ASP A 124 -2.98 12.05 -9.28
N PHE A 125 -4.13 12.59 -8.86
CA PHE A 125 -5.43 12.03 -9.26
C PHE A 125 -5.69 12.19 -10.76
N GLN A 126 -5.12 13.21 -11.38
CA GLN A 126 -5.29 13.46 -12.82
C GLN A 126 -4.30 12.68 -13.68
N ASN A 127 -3.22 12.16 -13.08
CA ASN A 127 -2.15 11.49 -13.81
C ASN A 127 -1.50 10.37 -13.00
N PRO A 128 -2.21 9.25 -12.72
CA PRO A 128 -1.59 8.08 -12.09
C PRO A 128 -0.56 7.45 -13.05
N THR A 129 0.66 7.21 -12.56
CA THR A 129 1.76 6.72 -13.40
C THR A 129 2.13 5.27 -13.10
N GLU A 130 2.78 4.60 -14.08
CA GLU A 130 3.37 3.27 -13.87
C GLU A 130 4.50 3.30 -12.82
N GLN A 131 5.18 4.41 -12.68
CA GLN A 131 6.21 4.59 -11.66
C GLN A 131 5.59 4.58 -10.25
N ASP A 132 4.44 5.25 -10.06
CA ASP A 132 3.72 5.23 -8.78
C ASP A 132 3.24 3.81 -8.45
N PHE A 133 2.73 3.10 -9.46
CA PHE A 133 2.31 1.71 -9.29
C PHE A 133 3.48 0.80 -8.93
N THR A 134 4.63 0.94 -9.58
CA THR A 134 5.85 0.18 -9.26
C THR A 134 6.32 0.45 -7.83
N ARG A 135 6.32 1.71 -7.39
CA ARG A 135 6.67 2.07 -6.00
C ARG A 135 5.70 1.46 -4.99
N PHE A 136 4.41 1.48 -5.31
CA PHE A 136 3.39 0.85 -4.48
C PHE A 136 3.58 -0.66 -4.39
N CYS A 137 3.78 -1.37 -5.52
CA CYS A 137 4.04 -2.81 -5.54
C CYS A 137 5.28 -3.18 -4.71
N SER A 138 6.36 -2.41 -4.84
CA SER A 138 7.59 -2.61 -4.07
C SER A 138 7.36 -2.45 -2.56
N ALA A 139 6.56 -1.47 -2.15
CA ALA A 139 6.19 -1.27 -0.76
C ALA A 139 5.34 -2.43 -0.22
N MET A 140 4.33 -2.86 -0.98
CA MET A 140 3.46 -3.97 -0.60
C MET A 140 4.22 -5.30 -0.48
N GLU A 141 5.21 -5.55 -1.34
CA GLU A 141 6.07 -6.73 -1.27
C GLU A 141 6.95 -6.72 0.00
N GLN A 142 7.51 -5.58 0.37
CA GLN A 142 8.28 -5.44 1.61
C GLN A 142 7.42 -5.67 2.87
N LEU A 143 6.12 -5.44 2.76
CA LEU A 143 5.13 -5.56 3.85
C LEU A 143 4.25 -6.81 3.74
N LYS A 144 4.62 -7.80 2.94
CA LYS A 144 3.78 -8.97 2.63
C LYS A 144 3.42 -9.84 3.84
N GLU A 145 4.23 -9.82 4.88
CA GLU A 145 4.03 -10.64 6.09
C GLU A 145 3.39 -9.87 7.26
N VAL A 146 3.03 -8.60 7.05
CA VAL A 146 2.54 -7.73 8.12
C VAL A 146 1.22 -7.07 7.76
N ARG A 147 0.47 -6.64 8.79
CA ARG A 147 -0.76 -5.88 8.57
C ARG A 147 -0.46 -4.45 8.15
N VAL A 148 -1.08 -4.05 7.06
CA VAL A 148 -0.94 -2.74 6.45
C VAL A 148 -2.29 -2.06 6.28
N HIS A 149 -2.33 -0.77 6.51
CA HIS A 149 -3.45 0.07 6.14
C HIS A 149 -3.03 1.01 5.01
N VAL A 150 -3.79 1.01 3.93
CA VAL A 150 -3.53 1.87 2.77
C VAL A 150 -4.67 2.87 2.66
N HIS A 151 -4.37 4.16 2.60
CA HIS A 151 -5.39 5.18 2.43
C HIS A 151 -5.00 6.25 1.40
N CYS A 152 -5.98 7.03 1.02
CA CYS A 152 -5.82 8.30 0.32
C CYS A 152 -6.89 9.26 0.84
N ILE A 153 -7.42 10.17 0.01
CA ILE A 153 -8.46 11.11 0.46
C ILE A 153 -9.85 10.44 0.51
N ALA A 154 -10.21 9.65 -0.53
CA ALA A 154 -11.54 9.06 -0.66
C ALA A 154 -11.52 7.54 -0.91
N ASN A 155 -10.39 6.88 -0.72
CA ASN A 155 -10.13 5.48 -1.07
C ASN A 155 -10.11 5.18 -2.59
N TYR A 156 -10.30 6.16 -3.47
CA TYR A 156 -10.40 5.94 -4.92
C TYR A 156 -9.06 5.49 -5.53
N ARG A 157 -7.96 6.23 -5.28
CA ARG A 157 -6.62 5.83 -5.73
C ARG A 157 -6.24 4.45 -5.21
N VAL A 158 -6.51 4.22 -3.93
CA VAL A 158 -6.15 2.99 -3.24
C VAL A 158 -6.89 1.79 -3.81
N SER A 159 -8.21 1.88 -3.99
CA SER A 159 -9.00 0.78 -4.55
C SER A 159 -8.56 0.42 -5.97
N ALA A 160 -8.24 1.41 -6.81
CA ALA A 160 -7.71 1.20 -8.15
C ALA A 160 -6.30 0.55 -8.14
N PHE A 161 -5.40 1.03 -7.29
CA PHE A 161 -4.07 0.45 -7.11
C PHE A 161 -4.13 -0.99 -6.60
N LEU A 162 -4.97 -1.26 -5.62
CA LEU A 162 -5.14 -2.61 -5.08
C LEU A 162 -5.86 -3.56 -6.01
N CYS A 163 -6.86 -3.09 -6.78
CA CYS A 163 -7.46 -3.88 -7.85
C CYS A 163 -6.39 -4.38 -8.81
N ARG A 164 -5.54 -3.47 -9.30
CA ARG A 164 -4.46 -3.79 -10.21
C ARG A 164 -3.38 -4.67 -9.56
N TYR A 165 -2.94 -4.37 -8.35
CA TYR A 165 -1.95 -5.15 -7.59
C TYR A 165 -2.43 -6.59 -7.34
N ARG A 166 -3.64 -6.76 -6.88
CA ARG A 166 -4.21 -8.08 -6.59
C ARG A 166 -4.34 -8.94 -7.84
N ARG A 167 -4.71 -8.35 -8.97
CA ARG A 167 -4.81 -9.06 -10.26
C ARG A 167 -3.43 -9.46 -10.80
N HIS A 168 -2.49 -8.53 -10.85
CA HIS A 168 -1.23 -8.74 -11.56
C HIS A 168 -0.10 -9.32 -10.70
N VAL A 169 -0.15 -9.11 -9.38
CA VAL A 169 0.90 -9.56 -8.46
C VAL A 169 0.45 -10.73 -7.62
N LEU A 170 -0.76 -10.66 -7.05
CA LEU A 170 -1.28 -11.73 -6.18
C LEU A 170 -2.08 -12.81 -6.93
N GLY A 171 -2.38 -12.64 -8.20
CA GLY A 171 -3.18 -13.59 -8.97
C GLY A 171 -4.63 -13.73 -8.52
N THR A 172 -5.16 -12.71 -7.84
CA THR A 172 -6.58 -12.68 -7.44
C THR A 172 -7.47 -12.71 -8.67
N ASN A 173 -8.59 -13.43 -8.60
CA ASN A 173 -9.59 -13.42 -9.64
C ASN A 173 -9.99 -11.98 -10.02
N GLU A 174 -10.07 -11.71 -11.32
CA GLU A 174 -10.32 -10.36 -11.84
C GLU A 174 -11.69 -9.81 -11.39
N GLU A 175 -12.72 -10.64 -11.46
CA GLU A 175 -14.07 -10.26 -11.07
C GLU A 175 -14.11 -9.83 -9.60
N GLN A 176 -13.50 -10.61 -8.72
CA GLN A 176 -13.41 -10.28 -7.29
C GLN A 176 -12.64 -8.98 -7.04
N ALA A 177 -11.48 -8.82 -7.69
CA ALA A 177 -10.67 -7.61 -7.50
C ALA A 177 -11.36 -6.35 -8.03
N ARG A 178 -12.14 -6.49 -9.11
CA ARG A 178 -12.97 -5.39 -9.64
C ARG A 178 -14.17 -5.09 -8.74
N ALA A 179 -14.90 -6.09 -8.28
CA ALA A 179 -16.03 -5.91 -7.39
C ALA A 179 -15.63 -5.13 -6.13
N ASP A 180 -14.52 -5.53 -5.47
CA ASP A 180 -14.01 -4.85 -4.29
C ASP A 180 -13.64 -3.36 -4.56
N MET A 181 -13.17 -3.04 -5.76
CA MET A 181 -12.92 -1.66 -6.18
C MET A 181 -14.21 -0.90 -6.46
N GLU A 182 -15.15 -1.54 -7.17
CA GLU A 182 -16.42 -0.95 -7.57
C GLU A 182 -17.36 -0.70 -6.38
N ASP A 183 -17.21 -1.44 -5.30
CA ASP A 183 -17.82 -1.15 -4.00
C ASP A 183 -17.38 0.21 -3.42
N VAL A 184 -16.27 0.78 -3.90
CA VAL A 184 -15.79 2.09 -3.49
C VAL A 184 -16.19 3.15 -4.51
N TRP A 185 -15.95 2.88 -5.79
CA TRP A 185 -16.27 3.79 -6.90
C TRP A 185 -16.09 3.09 -8.26
N HIS A 186 -16.65 3.68 -9.32
CA HIS A 186 -16.46 3.24 -10.70
C HIS A 186 -15.43 4.12 -11.40
N PRO A 187 -14.20 3.61 -11.71
CA PRO A 187 -13.17 4.39 -12.39
C PRO A 187 -13.58 4.79 -13.80
N GLU A 188 -13.32 6.06 -14.14
CA GLU A 188 -13.51 6.61 -15.48
C GLU A 188 -12.24 7.30 -15.97
N GLY A 189 -12.17 7.65 -17.26
CA GLY A 189 -11.05 8.40 -17.85
C GLY A 189 -9.70 7.75 -17.62
N VAL A 190 -8.74 8.49 -17.10
CA VAL A 190 -7.38 8.02 -16.84
C VAL A 190 -7.34 6.82 -15.87
N TRP A 191 -8.28 6.76 -14.94
CA TRP A 191 -8.36 5.66 -13.99
C TRP A 191 -8.92 4.38 -14.60
N ALA A 192 -9.86 4.46 -15.53
CA ALA A 192 -10.31 3.31 -16.29
C ALA A 192 -9.15 2.70 -17.10
N THR A 193 -8.36 3.55 -17.74
CA THR A 193 -7.13 3.13 -18.44
C THR A 193 -6.12 2.52 -17.47
N PHE A 194 -5.89 3.16 -16.31
CA PHE A 194 -4.94 2.68 -15.30
C PHE A 194 -5.27 1.30 -14.77
N VAL A 195 -6.54 0.97 -14.55
CA VAL A 195 -6.97 -0.36 -14.10
C VAL A 195 -7.13 -1.38 -15.23
N GLY A 196 -6.91 -0.98 -16.49
CA GLY A 196 -6.98 -1.87 -17.64
C GLY A 196 -8.42 -2.17 -18.11
N ARG A 197 -9.24 -1.13 -18.21
CA ARG A 197 -10.55 -1.16 -18.86
C ARG A 197 -10.48 -0.67 -20.28
#